data_82614ab4d1eacdba4e0cf3cc463f3b74
#
_entry.id   82614ab4d1eacdba4e0cf3cc463f3b74
#
_cell.length_a   1.000
_cell.length_b   1.000
_cell.length_c   1.000
_cell.angle_alpha   90.00
_cell.angle_beta   90.00
_cell.angle_gamma   90.00
#
_symmetry.space_group_name_H-M   'P 1'
#
loop_
_entity.id
_entity.type
_entity.pdbx_description
1 polymer ?
#
loop_
_entity_poly.entity_id
_entity_poly.type
_entity_poly.pdbx_seq_one_letter_code
_entity_poly.pdbx_strand_id
1 'polypeptide(L)'
;MRHIGPYRAGDGRCHASYTVPRMADSSFDIVSKVDHQEVDNALNQTAKEISQRFDFKNVGASIKWSGEAVRMEANSEERVKAILDVFENKLIKRGISLKALKKGEATLSGKEYYLVCEIEEGISSENAKKVSKIIRDEGPKSVKAQIQGDELRVSSKSRDDLQAVQALVKGTDLDFAVQFVNYR
;
A
#
# COMPACT_ATOMS: atom_id res chain seq x y z
N MET A 1 -43.70 -69.46 36.18
CA MET A 1 -42.35 -69.63 35.60
C MET A 1 -42.06 -68.45 34.63
N ARG A 2 -41.27 -67.49 35.07
CA ARG A 2 -40.94 -66.30 34.25
C ARG A 2 -39.49 -66.40 33.84
N HIS A 3 -39.22 -66.51 32.54
CA HIS A 3 -37.91 -66.50 31.98
C HIS A 3 -37.41 -65.05 31.93
N ILE A 4 -36.30 -64.80 32.58
CA ILE A 4 -35.55 -63.55 32.50
C ILE A 4 -34.42 -63.78 31.49
N GLY A 5 -34.49 -63.10 30.36
CA GLY A 5 -33.42 -63.11 29.36
C GLY A 5 -32.30 -62.12 29.74
N PRO A 6 -31.07 -62.35 29.27
CA PRO A 6 -29.92 -61.55 29.67
C PRO A 6 -29.86 -60.19 28.96
N TYR A 7 -29.61 -59.15 29.76
CA TYR A 7 -29.26 -57.80 29.28
C TYR A 7 -27.96 -57.83 28.52
N ARG A 8 -28.00 -57.36 27.29
CA ARG A 8 -26.80 -57.14 26.44
C ARG A 8 -26.30 -55.74 26.75
N ALA A 9 -25.13 -55.61 27.35
CA ALA A 9 -24.40 -54.34 27.55
C ALA A 9 -24.02 -53.79 26.17
N GLY A 10 -24.60 -52.64 25.81
CA GLY A 10 -24.20 -51.87 24.64
C GLY A 10 -22.94 -51.05 24.94
N ASP A 11 -21.88 -51.35 24.22
CA ASP A 11 -20.63 -50.55 24.20
C ASP A 11 -20.92 -49.17 23.60
N GLY A 12 -21.35 -48.27 24.47
CA GLY A 12 -21.47 -46.86 24.14
C GLY A 12 -20.10 -46.15 24.16
N ARG A 13 -19.27 -46.39 23.16
CA ARG A 13 -18.12 -45.50 22.95
C ARG A 13 -18.61 -44.17 22.41
N CYS A 14 -18.87 -43.23 23.28
CA CYS A 14 -19.00 -41.84 22.93
C CYS A 14 -17.63 -41.37 22.43
N HIS A 15 -17.43 -41.38 21.12
CA HIS A 15 -16.39 -40.60 20.52
C HIS A 15 -16.76 -39.12 20.63
N ALA A 16 -16.39 -38.51 21.75
CA ALA A 16 -16.33 -37.05 21.82
C ALA A 16 -15.28 -36.59 20.84
N SER A 17 -15.73 -36.20 19.66
CA SER A 17 -14.90 -35.46 18.71
C SER A 17 -14.57 -34.12 19.34
N TYR A 18 -13.44 -34.03 20.04
CA TYR A 18 -12.88 -32.78 20.42
C TYR A 18 -12.50 -32.02 19.14
N THR A 19 -13.41 -31.17 18.70
CA THR A 19 -13.10 -30.16 17.68
C THR A 19 -12.11 -29.21 18.35
N VAL A 20 -10.82 -29.45 18.15
CA VAL A 20 -9.78 -28.50 18.55
C VAL A 20 -10.15 -27.19 17.84
N PRO A 21 -10.38 -26.08 18.59
CA PRO A 21 -10.65 -24.81 17.94
C PRO A 21 -9.46 -24.53 17.02
N ARG A 22 -9.73 -24.47 15.72
CA ARG A 22 -8.73 -24.06 14.74
C ARG A 22 -8.28 -22.67 15.19
N MET A 23 -7.07 -22.58 15.74
CA MET A 23 -6.50 -21.26 16.05
C MET A 23 -6.59 -20.46 14.76
N ALA A 24 -7.36 -19.38 14.82
CA ALA A 24 -7.51 -18.51 13.65
C ALA A 24 -6.10 -18.04 13.26
N ASP A 25 -5.69 -18.35 12.04
CA ASP A 25 -4.41 -17.89 11.53
C ASP A 25 -4.41 -16.36 11.63
N SER A 26 -3.41 -15.81 12.29
CA SER A 26 -3.22 -14.37 12.31
C SER A 26 -2.84 -13.92 10.91
N SER A 27 -3.33 -12.75 10.50
CA SER A 27 -3.07 -12.23 9.16
C SER A 27 -2.98 -10.71 9.15
N PHE A 28 -2.35 -10.18 8.12
CA PHE A 28 -2.42 -8.77 7.74
C PHE A 28 -2.39 -8.67 6.21
N ASP A 29 -2.84 -7.54 5.71
CA ASP A 29 -2.80 -7.24 4.30
C ASP A 29 -1.72 -6.19 4.01
N ILE A 30 -0.91 -6.43 2.97
CA ILE A 30 0.02 -5.47 2.42
C ILE A 30 -0.72 -4.74 1.31
N VAL A 31 -0.79 -3.43 1.41
CA VAL A 31 -1.50 -2.57 0.45
C VAL A 31 -0.62 -1.39 0.05
N SER A 32 -0.93 -0.78 -1.08
CA SER A 32 -0.37 0.50 -1.52
C SER A 32 -1.55 1.45 -1.74
N LYS A 33 -1.94 2.18 -0.70
CA LYS A 33 -3.06 3.12 -0.77
C LYS A 33 -2.55 4.53 -0.60
N VAL A 34 -3.14 5.45 -1.35
CA VAL A 34 -2.87 6.88 -1.24
C VAL A 34 -4.15 7.57 -0.77
N ASP A 35 -4.01 8.43 0.22
CA ASP A 35 -5.13 9.26 0.64
C ASP A 35 -5.25 10.47 -0.29
N HIS A 36 -6.18 10.39 -1.25
CA HIS A 36 -6.43 11.45 -2.22
C HIS A 36 -6.80 12.78 -1.56
N GLN A 37 -7.44 12.76 -0.40
CA GLN A 37 -7.75 13.98 0.35
C GLN A 37 -6.46 14.68 0.83
N GLU A 38 -5.48 13.89 1.28
CA GLU A 38 -4.19 14.43 1.70
C GLU A 38 -3.35 14.90 0.51
N VAL A 39 -3.47 14.25 -0.65
CA VAL A 39 -2.86 14.73 -1.90
C VAL A 39 -3.47 16.07 -2.32
N ASP A 40 -4.79 16.19 -2.27
CA ASP A 40 -5.50 17.44 -2.59
C ASP A 40 -5.09 18.58 -1.64
N ASN A 41 -4.98 18.28 -0.36
CA ASN A 41 -4.47 19.22 0.64
C ASN A 41 -3.03 19.67 0.34
N ALA A 42 -2.16 18.72 -0.07
CA ALA A 42 -0.79 19.04 -0.47
C ALA A 42 -0.75 19.91 -1.72
N LEU A 43 -1.59 19.61 -2.72
CA LEU A 43 -1.73 20.38 -3.95
C LEU A 43 -2.17 21.81 -3.67
N ASN A 44 -3.23 21.99 -2.88
CA ASN A 44 -3.75 23.30 -2.50
C ASN A 44 -2.72 24.13 -1.73
N GLN A 45 -1.94 23.50 -0.83
CA GLN A 45 -0.85 24.17 -0.12
C GLN A 45 0.29 24.56 -1.05
N THR A 46 0.63 23.70 -2.02
CA THR A 46 1.62 24.02 -3.04
C THR A 46 1.17 25.18 -3.90
N ALA A 47 -0.07 25.17 -4.40
CA ALA A 47 -0.65 26.27 -5.19
C ALA A 47 -0.58 27.59 -4.43
N LYS A 48 -0.91 27.59 -3.13
CA LYS A 48 -0.83 28.78 -2.28
C LYS A 48 0.61 29.24 -2.11
N GLU A 49 1.55 28.34 -1.89
CA GLU A 49 2.96 28.69 -1.70
C GLU A 49 3.58 29.29 -2.97
N ILE A 50 3.38 28.66 -4.15
CA ILE A 50 3.90 29.19 -5.41
C ILE A 50 3.30 30.54 -5.77
N SER A 51 2.02 30.80 -5.39
CA SER A 51 1.39 32.11 -5.62
C SER A 51 2.00 33.22 -4.76
N GLN A 52 2.58 32.89 -3.62
CA GLN A 52 3.17 33.84 -2.67
C GLN A 52 4.67 34.06 -2.89
N ARG A 53 5.36 33.07 -3.45
CA ARG A 53 6.80 33.16 -3.67
C ARG A 53 7.16 34.10 -4.79
N PHE A 54 8.16 34.93 -4.55
CA PHE A 54 8.61 35.94 -5.52
C PHE A 54 9.17 35.34 -6.81
N ASP A 55 9.86 34.21 -6.71
CA ASP A 55 10.46 33.48 -7.84
C ASP A 55 9.44 32.87 -8.80
N PHE A 56 8.18 32.74 -8.40
CA PHE A 56 7.06 32.28 -9.23
C PHE A 56 6.12 33.40 -9.72
N LYS A 57 6.41 34.67 -9.41
CA LYS A 57 5.63 35.78 -9.92
C LYS A 57 5.84 35.96 -11.43
N ASN A 58 4.74 36.17 -12.17
CA ASN A 58 4.73 36.47 -13.61
C ASN A 58 5.35 35.37 -14.50
N VAL A 59 5.42 34.12 -14.03
CA VAL A 59 6.01 33.01 -14.77
C VAL A 59 4.98 31.95 -15.18
N GLY A 60 3.70 32.23 -15.02
CA GLY A 60 2.63 31.28 -15.34
C GLY A 60 2.63 30.01 -14.47
N ALA A 61 3.29 30.07 -13.28
CA ALA A 61 3.38 28.92 -12.40
C ALA A 61 2.00 28.48 -11.91
N SER A 62 1.64 27.24 -12.17
CA SER A 62 0.40 26.65 -11.71
C SER A 62 0.56 25.15 -11.38
N ILE A 63 -0.27 24.66 -10.48
CA ILE A 63 -0.43 23.25 -10.17
C ILE A 63 -1.92 22.95 -10.05
N LYS A 64 -2.38 21.90 -10.73
CA LYS A 64 -3.81 21.53 -10.75
C LYS A 64 -3.98 20.04 -11.04
N TRP A 65 -5.12 19.49 -10.67
CA TRP A 65 -5.54 18.19 -11.12
C TRP A 65 -5.81 18.16 -12.64
N SER A 66 -5.41 17.11 -13.28
CA SER A 66 -5.70 16.79 -14.68
C SER A 66 -6.17 15.34 -14.77
N GLY A 67 -7.47 15.10 -14.50
CA GLY A 67 -8.01 13.77 -14.28
C GLY A 67 -7.49 13.17 -12.96
N GLU A 68 -6.84 12.02 -13.03
CA GLU A 68 -6.22 11.34 -11.88
C GLU A 68 -4.74 11.72 -11.67
N ALA A 69 -4.21 12.58 -12.54
CA ALA A 69 -2.84 13.05 -12.47
C ALA A 69 -2.76 14.52 -12.03
N VAL A 70 -1.61 14.92 -11.52
CA VAL A 70 -1.30 16.30 -11.14
C VAL A 70 -0.47 16.93 -12.24
N ARG A 71 -0.94 18.03 -12.81
CA ARG A 71 -0.27 18.80 -13.82
C ARG A 71 0.31 20.09 -13.26
N MET A 72 1.56 20.32 -13.52
CA MET A 72 2.32 21.52 -13.16
C MET A 72 2.74 22.25 -14.42
N GLU A 73 2.65 23.58 -14.42
CA GLU A 73 2.97 24.42 -15.58
C GLU A 73 3.80 25.62 -15.11
N ALA A 74 4.77 26.02 -15.93
CA ALA A 74 5.54 27.27 -15.79
C ALA A 74 6.25 27.65 -17.11
N ASN A 75 6.82 28.83 -17.13
CA ASN A 75 7.54 29.34 -18.32
C ASN A 75 8.92 28.71 -18.57
N SER A 76 9.42 27.89 -17.68
CA SER A 76 10.70 27.17 -17.84
C SER A 76 10.70 25.82 -17.15
N GLU A 77 11.52 24.91 -17.64
CA GLU A 77 11.69 23.57 -17.10
C GLU A 77 12.17 23.59 -15.62
N GLU A 78 13.13 24.46 -15.30
CA GLU A 78 13.65 24.60 -13.93
C GLU A 78 12.55 24.99 -12.94
N ARG A 79 11.62 25.87 -13.37
CA ARG A 79 10.52 26.31 -12.52
C ARG A 79 9.46 25.24 -12.32
N VAL A 80 9.16 24.44 -13.36
CA VAL A 80 8.27 23.29 -13.23
C VAL A 80 8.86 22.27 -12.24
N LYS A 81 10.17 22.01 -12.33
CA LYS A 81 10.87 21.15 -11.36
C LYS A 81 10.84 21.73 -9.93
N ALA A 82 10.99 23.04 -9.80
CA ALA A 82 10.88 23.69 -8.49
C ALA A 82 9.46 23.59 -7.88
N ILE A 83 8.40 23.63 -8.71
CA ILE A 83 7.03 23.36 -8.27
C ILE A 83 6.91 21.91 -7.79
N LEU A 84 7.47 20.96 -8.53
CA LEU A 84 7.50 19.55 -8.14
C LEU A 84 8.17 19.35 -6.78
N ASP A 85 9.33 19.97 -6.54
CA ASP A 85 10.04 19.89 -5.27
C ASP A 85 9.20 20.40 -4.09
N VAL A 86 8.49 21.51 -4.30
CA VAL A 86 7.56 22.06 -3.29
C VAL A 86 6.43 21.06 -3.02
N PHE A 87 5.84 20.51 -4.07
CA PHE A 87 4.75 19.53 -3.96
C PHE A 87 5.20 18.25 -3.24
N GLU A 88 6.36 17.70 -3.57
CA GLU A 88 6.95 16.54 -2.89
C GLU A 88 7.17 16.79 -1.40
N ASN A 89 7.68 17.96 -1.04
CA ASN A 89 7.85 18.33 0.36
C ASN A 89 6.51 18.41 1.12
N LYS A 90 5.42 18.83 0.45
CA LYS A 90 4.08 18.84 1.06
C LYS A 90 3.53 17.43 1.21
N LEU A 91 3.75 16.55 0.22
CA LEU A 91 3.36 15.14 0.31
C LEU A 91 4.06 14.43 1.47
N ILE A 92 5.36 14.60 1.61
CA ILE A 92 6.14 14.02 2.73
C ILE A 92 5.60 14.50 4.08
N LYS A 93 5.35 15.80 4.23
CA LYS A 93 4.79 16.37 5.48
C LYS A 93 3.42 15.80 5.84
N ARG A 94 2.68 15.28 4.87
CA ARG A 94 1.38 14.63 5.04
C ARG A 94 1.47 13.11 5.13
N GLY A 95 2.68 12.57 5.18
CA GLY A 95 2.93 11.13 5.32
C GLY A 95 2.69 10.32 4.04
N ILE A 96 2.57 10.98 2.89
CA ILE A 96 2.45 10.31 1.60
C ILE A 96 3.85 9.97 1.08
N SER A 97 4.04 8.70 0.72
CA SER A 97 5.30 8.22 0.16
C SER A 97 5.50 8.72 -1.26
N LEU A 98 6.68 9.27 -1.55
CA LEU A 98 7.04 9.67 -2.92
C LEU A 98 7.13 8.49 -3.90
N LYS A 99 7.21 7.26 -3.41
CA LYS A 99 7.15 6.04 -4.24
C LYS A 99 5.77 5.82 -4.89
N ALA A 100 4.73 6.46 -4.38
CA ALA A 100 3.40 6.48 -5.00
C ALA A 100 3.26 7.55 -6.09
N LEU A 101 4.26 8.43 -6.26
CA LEU A 101 4.27 9.50 -7.24
C LEU A 101 5.15 9.11 -8.42
N LYS A 102 4.52 8.80 -9.55
CA LYS A 102 5.23 8.58 -10.80
C LYS A 102 5.43 9.91 -11.52
N LYS A 103 6.67 10.34 -11.54
CA LYS A 103 7.07 11.61 -12.13
C LYS A 103 7.18 11.47 -13.65
N GLY A 104 6.47 12.32 -14.38
CA GLY A 104 6.68 12.49 -15.81
C GLY A 104 7.89 13.38 -16.12
N GLU A 105 8.15 13.57 -17.39
CA GLU A 105 9.18 14.49 -17.86
C GLU A 105 8.59 15.87 -18.15
N ALA A 106 9.43 16.90 -17.96
CA ALA A 106 9.03 18.26 -18.32
C ALA A 106 8.98 18.37 -19.84
N THR A 107 7.82 18.69 -20.38
CA THR A 107 7.56 18.79 -21.82
C THR A 107 7.22 20.22 -22.19
N LEU A 108 7.79 20.72 -23.31
CA LEU A 108 7.47 22.02 -23.85
C LEU A 108 6.16 21.98 -24.63
N SER A 109 5.23 22.85 -24.29
CA SER A 109 3.97 23.04 -25.02
C SER A 109 3.76 24.52 -25.32
N GLY A 110 4.01 24.90 -26.55
CA GLY A 110 3.96 26.30 -26.97
C GLY A 110 5.09 27.12 -26.33
N LYS A 111 4.75 28.01 -25.41
CA LYS A 111 5.70 28.88 -24.67
C LYS A 111 5.90 28.46 -23.22
N GLU A 112 5.24 27.40 -22.79
CA GLU A 112 5.24 26.95 -21.40
C GLU A 112 5.71 25.50 -21.30
N TYR A 113 6.35 25.18 -20.21
CA TYR A 113 6.70 23.82 -19.85
C TYR A 113 5.64 23.26 -18.93
N TYR A 114 5.29 22.00 -19.12
CA TYR A 114 4.43 21.27 -18.20
C TYR A 114 5.07 19.94 -17.81
N LEU A 115 4.70 19.48 -16.63
CA LEU A 115 5.06 18.18 -16.10
C LEU A 115 3.81 17.55 -15.50
N VAL A 116 3.61 16.27 -15.78
CA VAL A 116 2.48 15.50 -15.27
C VAL A 116 3.01 14.44 -14.32
N CYS A 117 2.45 14.39 -13.12
CA CYS A 117 2.73 13.34 -12.15
C CYS A 117 1.49 12.48 -11.96
N GLU A 118 1.62 11.19 -12.16
CA GLU A 118 0.58 10.20 -11.88
C GLU A 118 0.70 9.72 -10.45
N ILE A 119 -0.44 9.45 -9.81
CA ILE A 119 -0.49 8.86 -8.48
C ILE A 119 -0.81 7.38 -8.67
N GLU A 120 0.15 6.52 -8.35
CA GLU A 120 -0.01 5.08 -8.46
C GLU A 120 -0.56 4.52 -7.15
N GLU A 121 -1.70 3.84 -7.24
CA GLU A 121 -2.33 3.09 -6.15
C GLU A 121 -2.39 1.61 -6.48
N GLY A 122 -2.46 0.81 -5.41
CA GLY A 122 -2.48 -0.64 -5.52
C GLY A 122 -1.09 -1.23 -5.74
N ILE A 123 -1.00 -2.53 -5.61
CA ILE A 123 0.21 -3.30 -5.86
C ILE A 123 0.05 -3.98 -7.21
N SER A 124 0.88 -3.62 -8.19
CA SER A 124 0.85 -4.29 -9.50
C SER A 124 1.12 -5.80 -9.34
N SER A 125 0.59 -6.61 -10.26
CA SER A 125 0.78 -8.07 -10.24
C SER A 125 2.27 -8.47 -10.23
N GLU A 126 3.14 -7.67 -10.86
CA GLU A 126 4.58 -7.90 -10.86
C GLU A 126 5.19 -7.63 -9.49
N ASN A 127 4.82 -6.51 -8.87
CA ASN A 127 5.27 -6.14 -7.54
C ASN A 127 4.75 -7.10 -6.48
N ALA A 128 3.49 -7.53 -6.59
CA ALA A 128 2.92 -8.56 -5.71
C ALA A 128 3.69 -9.90 -5.80
N LYS A 129 4.09 -10.31 -7.01
CA LYS A 129 4.93 -11.50 -7.22
C LYS A 129 6.32 -11.32 -6.62
N LYS A 130 6.96 -10.13 -6.79
CA LYS A 130 8.27 -9.82 -6.18
C LYS A 130 8.21 -9.94 -4.66
N VAL A 131 7.22 -9.28 -4.01
CA VAL A 131 7.04 -9.34 -2.55
C VAL A 131 6.72 -10.75 -2.08
N SER A 132 5.82 -11.46 -2.76
CA SER A 132 5.50 -12.86 -2.43
C SER A 132 6.72 -13.77 -2.53
N LYS A 133 7.61 -13.54 -3.50
CA LYS A 133 8.86 -14.27 -3.65
C LYS A 133 9.82 -13.97 -2.49
N ILE A 134 10.01 -12.70 -2.15
CA ILE A 134 10.87 -12.28 -1.02
C ILE A 134 10.39 -12.91 0.29
N ILE A 135 9.08 -12.88 0.55
CA ILE A 135 8.49 -13.50 1.74
C ILE A 135 8.74 -15.02 1.77
N ARG A 136 8.70 -15.68 0.62
CA ARG A 136 8.93 -17.12 0.50
C ARG A 136 10.40 -17.51 0.67
N ASP A 137 11.30 -16.70 0.10
CA ASP A 137 12.74 -17.02 0.02
C ASP A 137 13.47 -16.61 1.31
N GLU A 138 13.09 -15.47 1.91
CA GLU A 138 13.76 -14.86 3.06
C GLU A 138 12.91 -14.88 4.35
N GLY A 139 11.60 -15.09 4.22
CA GLY A 139 10.68 -15.12 5.35
C GLY A 139 10.57 -16.48 6.04
N PRO A 140 9.88 -16.54 7.19
CA PRO A 140 9.60 -17.79 7.90
C PRO A 140 8.76 -18.74 7.04
N LYS A 141 9.12 -20.03 7.02
CA LYS A 141 8.43 -21.07 6.21
C LYS A 141 6.95 -21.30 6.59
N SER A 142 6.55 -20.85 7.78
CA SER A 142 5.17 -20.93 8.29
C SER A 142 4.24 -19.91 7.67
N VAL A 143 4.78 -18.90 6.99
CA VAL A 143 4.03 -17.77 6.41
C VAL A 143 3.52 -18.11 5.02
N LYS A 144 2.27 -17.74 4.76
CA LYS A 144 1.63 -17.85 3.45
C LYS A 144 1.30 -16.47 2.93
N ALA A 145 1.77 -16.15 1.74
CA ALA A 145 1.44 -14.93 1.01
C ALA A 145 0.48 -15.26 -0.14
N GLN A 146 -0.66 -14.58 -0.20
CA GLN A 146 -1.68 -14.75 -1.22
C GLN A 146 -1.99 -13.41 -1.88
N ILE A 147 -1.89 -13.35 -3.20
CA ILE A 147 -2.23 -12.16 -3.99
C ILE A 147 -3.74 -12.09 -4.11
N GLN A 148 -4.34 -10.96 -3.72
CA GLN A 148 -5.77 -10.69 -3.79
C GLN A 148 -6.01 -9.36 -4.53
N GLY A 149 -6.07 -9.43 -5.87
CA GLY A 149 -6.20 -8.24 -6.70
C GLY A 149 -4.95 -7.34 -6.59
N ASP A 150 -5.13 -6.15 -6.05
CA ASP A 150 -4.12 -5.13 -5.81
C ASP A 150 -3.55 -5.12 -4.38
N GLU A 151 -3.88 -6.16 -3.59
CA GLU A 151 -3.42 -6.35 -2.21
C GLU A 151 -2.73 -7.72 -2.06
N LEU A 152 -1.87 -7.85 -1.06
CA LEU A 152 -1.22 -9.10 -0.72
C LEU A 152 -1.57 -9.49 0.72
N ARG A 153 -2.34 -10.57 0.88
CA ARG A 153 -2.65 -11.13 2.20
C ARG A 153 -1.54 -12.04 2.69
N VAL A 154 -1.06 -11.76 3.89
CA VAL A 154 -0.04 -12.54 4.57
C VAL A 154 -0.67 -13.17 5.81
N SER A 155 -0.56 -14.48 5.93
CA SER A 155 -1.11 -15.24 7.07
C SER A 155 -0.07 -16.19 7.67
N SER A 156 -0.10 -16.35 9.00
CA SER A 156 0.72 -17.28 9.75
C SER A 156 0.01 -17.74 11.03
N LYS A 157 0.43 -18.89 11.55
CA LYS A 157 0.02 -19.36 12.87
C LYS A 157 0.72 -18.61 14.01
N SER A 158 1.85 -17.95 13.73
CA SER A 158 2.65 -17.18 14.68
C SER A 158 2.60 -15.70 14.38
N ARG A 159 2.30 -14.88 15.39
CA ARG A 159 2.36 -13.42 15.29
C ARG A 159 3.79 -12.91 15.13
N ASP A 160 4.76 -13.60 15.73
CA ASP A 160 6.18 -13.25 15.64
C ASP A 160 6.68 -13.40 14.21
N ASP A 161 6.23 -14.45 13.49
CA ASP A 161 6.53 -14.65 12.08
C ASP A 161 5.96 -13.53 11.21
N LEU A 162 4.76 -13.06 11.54
CA LEU A 162 4.14 -11.91 10.83
C LEU A 162 4.92 -10.62 11.07
N GLN A 163 5.42 -10.38 12.29
CA GLN A 163 6.27 -9.24 12.59
C GLN A 163 7.61 -9.32 11.85
N ALA A 164 8.20 -10.51 11.78
CA ALA A 164 9.42 -10.75 11.02
C ALA A 164 9.24 -10.42 9.53
N VAL A 165 8.11 -10.83 8.93
CA VAL A 165 7.78 -10.48 7.54
C VAL A 165 7.58 -8.98 7.36
N GLN A 166 6.93 -8.30 8.31
CA GLN A 166 6.79 -6.84 8.23
C GLN A 166 8.14 -6.13 8.26
N ALA A 167 9.05 -6.57 9.14
CA ALA A 167 10.40 -6.02 9.22
C ALA A 167 11.18 -6.29 7.93
N LEU A 168 11.07 -7.50 7.38
CA LEU A 168 11.68 -7.89 6.10
C LEU A 168 11.19 -6.99 4.95
N VAL A 169 9.88 -6.87 4.77
CA VAL A 169 9.28 -6.06 3.69
C VAL A 169 9.62 -4.58 3.85
N LYS A 170 9.65 -4.05 5.09
CA LYS A 170 10.08 -2.66 5.35
C LYS A 170 11.57 -2.43 5.07
N GLY A 171 12.39 -3.43 5.31
CA GLY A 171 13.84 -3.37 5.08
C GLY A 171 14.22 -3.57 3.61
N THR A 172 13.32 -4.11 2.80
CA THR A 172 13.54 -4.30 1.36
C THR A 172 13.25 -3.01 0.62
N ASP A 173 14.15 -2.60 -0.26
CA ASP A 173 13.91 -1.45 -1.13
C ASP A 173 12.94 -1.84 -2.26
N LEU A 174 11.69 -1.48 -2.07
CA LEU A 174 10.61 -1.71 -3.02
C LEU A 174 10.34 -0.45 -3.84
N ASP A 175 9.98 -0.61 -5.09
CA ASP A 175 9.71 0.48 -6.04
C ASP A 175 8.38 1.21 -5.76
N PHE A 176 7.59 0.77 -4.79
CA PHE A 176 6.25 1.28 -4.47
C PHE A 176 6.05 1.47 -2.96
N ALA A 177 5.03 2.26 -2.60
CA ALA A 177 4.65 2.47 -1.21
C ALA A 177 4.03 1.21 -0.60
N VAL A 178 4.41 0.87 0.63
CA VAL A 178 3.91 -0.31 1.35
C VAL A 178 3.26 0.12 2.65
N GLN A 179 2.05 -0.35 2.87
CA GLN A 179 1.31 -0.18 4.12
C GLN A 179 0.79 -1.53 4.60
N PHE A 180 0.69 -1.69 5.92
CA PHE A 180 0.20 -2.91 6.56
C PHE A 180 -1.11 -2.58 7.26
N VAL A 181 -2.16 -3.29 6.88
CA VAL A 181 -3.53 -3.07 7.38
C VAL A 181 -4.22 -4.40 7.71
N ASN A 182 -5.44 -4.32 8.25
CA ASN A 182 -6.31 -5.48 8.50
C ASN A 182 -5.67 -6.58 9.36
N TYR A 183 -5.00 -6.19 10.45
CA TYR A 183 -4.46 -7.15 11.42
C TYR A 183 -5.60 -7.98 12.07
N ARG A 184 -5.50 -9.31 11.98
CA ARG A 184 -6.46 -10.26 12.56
C ARG A 184 -5.75 -11.35 13.36
#